data_e60bc30304aedfd5dc649332d40e9d2c
#
_entry.id   e60bc30304aedfd5dc649332d40e9d2c
#
_cell.length_a   1.000
_cell.length_b   1.000
_cell.length_c   1.000
_cell.angle_alpha   90.00
_cell.angle_beta   90.00
_cell.angle_gamma   90.00
#
_symmetry.space_group_name_H-M   'P 1'
#
loop_
_entity.id
_entity.type
_entity.pdbx_description
1 polymer ?
#
loop_
_entity_poly.entity_id
_entity_poly.type
_entity_poly.pdbx_seq_one_letter_code
_entity_poly.pdbx_strand_id
1 'polypeptide(L)'
;MTSFSAFAVPVLVALVMTGQGRAILVAAITGVVVAGAITVFTGLDFWFAYAQDLLTVAGSEVRSAPGEPLSAVMGAPAYLGGSLAAVAGVIFLRQAKVATGGLVLLLLVPGFFYVTFQNFGNDPQWLLLLAVLLLALREQAEDVVNGWDWDLRGALGIVAAVSLALTAPSFFNLAYSPFRHMNIDVTDYAPILPRSGVHADLQGLNLRVNRVDARVGLDGVVAGLPPYPERDAAPVFMGETIPTCTVELGLPIFMDAMVRDLEEAGLAEGKSLFAADLFSSYWLFGALEPLEQGAPWYYGGLPGIQDADYLLVPLCPV
;
A
#
# COMPACT_ATOMS: atom_id res chain seq x y z
N MET A 1 1.40 -1.08 9.06
CA MET A 1 1.84 -1.78 10.30
C MET A 1 1.72 -3.28 10.20
N THR A 2 0.60 -3.73 9.77
CA THR A 2 0.23 -5.15 9.72
C THR A 2 1.11 -6.01 8.80
N SER A 3 1.53 -5.48 7.64
CA SER A 3 2.43 -6.23 6.73
C SER A 3 3.80 -6.53 7.34
N PHE A 4 4.39 -5.56 8.06
CA PHE A 4 5.66 -5.79 8.73
C PHE A 4 5.54 -6.83 9.86
N SER A 5 4.54 -6.71 10.73
CA SER A 5 4.33 -7.65 11.82
C SER A 5 3.94 -9.05 11.33
N ALA A 6 3.24 -9.15 10.19
CA ALA A 6 2.89 -10.43 9.58
C ALA A 6 4.11 -11.25 9.15
N PHE A 7 5.25 -10.61 8.90
CA PHE A 7 6.52 -11.29 8.59
C PHE A 7 7.52 -11.27 9.74
N ALA A 8 7.66 -10.17 10.47
CA ALA A 8 8.65 -10.03 11.54
C ALA A 8 8.45 -11.06 12.65
N VAL A 9 7.19 -11.27 13.08
CA VAL A 9 6.87 -12.25 14.14
C VAL A 9 7.16 -13.68 13.68
N PRO A 10 6.67 -14.18 12.54
CA PRO A 10 7.02 -15.51 12.04
C PRO A 10 8.53 -15.71 11.84
N VAL A 11 9.25 -14.71 11.32
CA VAL A 11 10.72 -14.80 11.16
C VAL A 11 11.41 -14.92 12.52
N LEU A 12 11.02 -14.11 13.50
CA LEU A 12 11.57 -14.22 14.86
C LEU A 12 11.30 -15.60 15.47
N VAL A 13 10.07 -16.10 15.36
CA VAL A 13 9.71 -17.45 15.81
C VAL A 13 10.55 -18.51 15.11
N ALA A 14 10.73 -18.41 13.79
CA ALA A 14 11.56 -19.33 13.02
C ALA A 14 13.05 -19.30 13.49
N LEU A 15 13.61 -18.11 13.74
CA LEU A 15 14.97 -17.96 14.25
C LEU A 15 15.13 -18.58 15.65
N VAL A 16 14.15 -18.40 16.53
CA VAL A 16 14.14 -19.00 17.88
C VAL A 16 14.07 -20.52 17.76
N MET A 17 13.11 -21.04 16.98
CA MET A 17 12.90 -22.49 16.82
C MET A 17 14.08 -23.21 16.16
N THR A 18 14.83 -22.50 15.32
CA THR A 18 16.03 -23.03 14.65
C THR A 18 17.34 -22.77 15.42
N GLY A 19 17.25 -22.16 16.61
CA GLY A 19 18.41 -21.92 17.48
C GLY A 19 19.36 -20.82 16.95
N GLN A 20 18.89 -19.91 16.10
CA GLN A 20 19.70 -18.86 15.48
C GLN A 20 19.87 -17.62 16.40
N GLY A 21 20.25 -17.84 17.66
CA GLY A 21 20.40 -16.76 18.64
C GLY A 21 21.39 -15.66 18.22
N ARG A 22 22.46 -16.03 17.47
CA ARG A 22 23.43 -15.05 16.93
C ARG A 22 22.77 -14.11 15.92
N ALA A 23 21.93 -14.62 15.02
CA ALA A 23 21.21 -13.81 14.04
C ALA A 23 20.26 -12.83 14.74
N ILE A 24 19.56 -13.29 15.77
CA ILE A 24 18.67 -12.44 16.58
C ILE A 24 19.47 -11.33 17.27
N LEU A 25 20.61 -11.66 17.88
CA LEU A 25 21.47 -10.67 18.54
C LEU A 25 22.00 -9.63 17.55
N VAL A 26 22.50 -10.07 16.39
CA VAL A 26 22.99 -9.16 15.34
C VAL A 26 21.87 -8.25 14.84
N ALA A 27 20.68 -8.80 14.57
CA ALA A 27 19.52 -8.02 14.16
C ALA A 27 19.13 -6.98 15.21
N ALA A 28 19.11 -7.36 16.50
CA ALA A 28 18.81 -6.44 17.60
C ALA A 28 19.85 -5.31 17.71
N ILE A 29 21.15 -5.64 17.66
CA ILE A 29 22.22 -4.62 17.70
C ILE A 29 22.10 -3.68 16.49
N THR A 30 21.91 -4.23 15.29
CA THR A 30 21.76 -3.41 14.08
C THR A 30 20.54 -2.49 14.20
N GLY A 31 19.42 -3.01 14.70
CA GLY A 31 18.22 -2.21 14.93
C GLY A 31 18.46 -1.06 15.91
N VAL A 32 19.16 -1.32 17.02
CA VAL A 32 19.51 -0.28 18.01
C VAL A 32 20.44 0.78 17.40
N VAL A 33 21.45 0.36 16.63
CA VAL A 33 22.37 1.29 15.96
C VAL A 33 21.64 2.17 14.96
N VAL A 34 20.77 1.59 14.11
CA VAL A 34 19.98 2.35 13.14
C VAL A 34 19.02 3.29 13.84
N ALA A 35 18.30 2.81 14.86
CA ALA A 35 17.40 3.64 15.63
C ALA A 35 18.13 4.79 16.34
N GLY A 36 19.32 4.51 16.90
CA GLY A 36 20.17 5.52 17.51
C GLY A 36 20.63 6.58 16.50
N ALA A 37 21.04 6.16 15.31
CA ALA A 37 21.43 7.07 14.24
C ALA A 37 20.25 7.98 13.82
N ILE A 38 19.08 7.41 13.60
CA ILE A 38 17.87 8.20 13.29
C ILE A 38 17.60 9.20 14.43
N THR A 39 17.63 8.75 15.68
CA THR A 39 17.36 9.62 16.84
C THR A 39 18.32 10.80 16.92
N VAL A 40 19.58 10.63 16.55
CA VAL A 40 20.57 11.74 16.52
C VAL A 40 20.16 12.83 15.53
N PHE A 41 19.55 12.48 14.40
CA PHE A 41 19.14 13.43 13.37
C PHE A 41 17.74 14.01 13.58
N THR A 42 16.81 13.24 14.15
CA THR A 42 15.38 13.58 14.21
C THR A 42 14.87 13.86 15.62
N GLY A 43 15.65 13.53 16.66
CA GLY A 43 15.21 13.60 18.05
C GLY A 43 14.34 12.41 18.49
N LEU A 44 14.01 12.38 19.78
CA LEU A 44 13.13 11.35 20.35
C LEU A 44 11.67 11.53 19.95
N ASP A 45 11.25 12.77 19.70
CA ASP A 45 9.87 13.11 19.34
C ASP A 45 9.42 12.41 18.06
N PHE A 46 10.36 12.16 17.14
CA PHE A 46 10.09 11.35 15.95
C PHE A 46 9.49 9.98 16.28
N TRP A 47 10.01 9.28 17.28
CA TRP A 47 9.54 7.95 17.64
C TRP A 47 8.16 7.99 18.29
N PHE A 48 7.87 9.02 19.07
CA PHE A 48 6.55 9.21 19.66
C PHE A 48 5.51 9.52 18.58
N ALA A 49 5.81 10.43 17.67
CA ALA A 49 4.95 10.76 16.53
C ALA A 49 4.73 9.51 15.65
N TYR A 50 5.80 8.81 15.29
CA TYR A 50 5.72 7.56 14.52
C TYR A 50 4.85 6.49 15.19
N ALA A 51 5.01 6.30 16.50
CA ALA A 51 4.19 5.34 17.25
C ALA A 51 2.72 5.76 17.29
N GLN A 52 2.46 7.05 17.45
CA GLN A 52 1.10 7.59 17.45
C GLN A 52 0.43 7.39 16.08
N ASP A 53 1.13 7.70 14.99
CA ASP A 53 0.63 7.49 13.62
C ASP A 53 0.32 6.00 13.37
N LEU A 54 1.22 5.12 13.80
CA LEU A 54 1.00 3.67 13.68
C LEU A 54 -0.26 3.21 14.43
N LEU A 55 -0.48 3.73 15.63
CA LEU A 55 -1.66 3.38 16.43
C LEU A 55 -2.94 3.96 15.81
N THR A 56 -2.89 5.17 15.30
CA THR A 56 -4.00 5.82 14.60
C THR A 56 -4.40 5.01 13.35
N VAL A 57 -3.43 4.65 12.50
CA VAL A 57 -3.70 3.82 11.32
C VAL A 57 -4.20 2.44 11.70
N ALA A 58 -3.67 1.84 12.76
CA ALA A 58 -4.11 0.51 13.23
C ALA A 58 -5.54 0.52 13.78
N GLY A 59 -5.98 1.65 14.36
CA GLY A 59 -7.34 1.85 14.87
C GLY A 59 -8.33 2.35 13.83
N SER A 60 -7.90 2.64 12.60
CA SER A 60 -8.77 3.19 11.55
C SER A 60 -9.75 2.14 11.02
N GLU A 61 -11.04 2.45 11.07
CA GLU A 61 -12.08 1.62 10.49
C GLU A 61 -12.00 1.58 8.96
N VAL A 62 -11.60 2.68 8.34
CA VAL A 62 -11.40 2.80 6.89
C VAL A 62 -10.33 1.83 6.38
N ARG A 63 -9.28 1.59 7.19
CA ARG A 63 -8.18 0.69 6.84
C ARG A 63 -8.43 -0.76 7.23
N SER A 64 -9.40 -1.04 8.10
CA SER A 64 -9.69 -2.38 8.61
C SER A 64 -10.43 -3.27 7.62
N ALA A 65 -11.15 -2.66 6.69
CA ALA A 65 -11.89 -3.39 5.67
C ALA A 65 -11.02 -3.57 4.41
N PRO A 66 -10.85 -4.81 3.91
CA PRO A 66 -10.37 -4.99 2.54
C PRO A 66 -11.41 -4.40 1.60
N GLY A 67 -10.99 -3.58 0.63
CA GLY A 67 -11.91 -2.92 -0.31
C GLY A 67 -12.68 -3.89 -1.20
N GLU A 68 -12.19 -5.14 -1.35
CA GLU A 68 -12.84 -6.18 -2.16
C GLU A 68 -13.27 -7.36 -1.29
N PRO A 69 -14.41 -7.99 -1.59
CA PRO A 69 -14.85 -9.17 -0.86
C PRO A 69 -13.87 -10.34 -1.06
N LEU A 70 -13.76 -11.21 -0.06
CA LEU A 70 -12.86 -12.37 -0.11
C LEU A 70 -13.07 -13.23 -1.36
N SER A 71 -14.30 -13.34 -1.84
CA SER A 71 -14.63 -14.09 -3.07
C SER A 71 -13.96 -13.52 -4.31
N ALA A 72 -13.86 -12.19 -4.43
CA ALA A 72 -13.17 -11.54 -5.54
C ALA A 72 -11.65 -11.73 -5.44
N VAL A 73 -11.09 -11.58 -4.24
CA VAL A 73 -9.67 -11.83 -3.98
C VAL A 73 -9.29 -13.27 -4.29
N MET A 74 -10.10 -14.25 -3.84
CA MET A 74 -9.89 -15.68 -4.12
C MET A 74 -10.08 -16.04 -5.61
N GLY A 75 -10.82 -15.22 -6.35
CA GLY A 75 -10.95 -15.33 -7.81
C GLY A 75 -9.70 -14.90 -8.58
N ALA A 76 -8.77 -14.18 -7.95
CA ALA A 76 -7.53 -13.76 -8.60
C ALA A 76 -6.57 -14.96 -8.80
N PRO A 77 -6.18 -15.31 -10.05
CA PRO A 77 -5.38 -16.51 -10.31
C PRO A 77 -4.03 -16.52 -9.58
N ALA A 78 -3.40 -15.35 -9.46
CA ALA A 78 -2.11 -15.22 -8.78
C ALA A 78 -2.25 -15.45 -7.26
N TYR A 79 -3.34 -15.03 -6.64
CA TYR A 79 -3.59 -15.29 -5.23
C TYR A 79 -3.84 -16.77 -4.97
N LEU A 80 -4.77 -17.35 -5.69
CA LEU A 80 -5.11 -18.78 -5.53
C LEU A 80 -3.93 -19.68 -5.88
N GLY A 81 -3.35 -19.49 -7.06
CA GLY A 81 -2.21 -20.27 -7.53
C GLY A 81 -0.98 -20.11 -6.65
N GLY A 82 -0.68 -18.90 -6.20
CA GLY A 82 0.42 -18.60 -5.29
C GLY A 82 0.23 -19.24 -3.92
N SER A 83 -0.98 -19.20 -3.38
CA SER A 83 -1.32 -19.85 -2.11
C SER A 83 -1.14 -21.36 -2.17
N LEU A 84 -1.62 -21.97 -3.25
CA LEU A 84 -1.43 -23.42 -3.49
C LEU A 84 0.05 -23.77 -3.67
N ALA A 85 0.82 -22.94 -4.39
CA ALA A 85 2.27 -23.12 -4.54
C ALA A 85 3.00 -23.06 -3.19
N ALA A 86 2.65 -22.10 -2.32
CA ALA A 86 3.24 -22.01 -0.99
C ALA A 86 2.96 -23.27 -0.15
N VAL A 87 1.71 -23.73 -0.13
CA VAL A 87 1.32 -24.95 0.60
C VAL A 87 2.01 -26.19 0.01
N ALA A 88 2.05 -26.33 -1.30
CA ALA A 88 2.75 -27.43 -1.96
C ALA A 88 4.26 -27.41 -1.65
N GLY A 89 4.87 -26.22 -1.63
CA GLY A 89 6.28 -26.04 -1.24
C GLY A 89 6.55 -26.55 0.18
N VAL A 90 5.68 -26.21 1.14
CA VAL A 90 5.79 -26.72 2.53
C VAL A 90 5.75 -28.25 2.56
N ILE A 91 4.75 -28.83 1.87
CA ILE A 91 4.55 -30.30 1.86
C ILE A 91 5.76 -30.99 1.24
N PHE A 92 6.22 -30.55 0.07
CA PHE A 92 7.33 -31.19 -0.65
C PHE A 92 8.66 -31.02 0.09
N LEU A 93 8.95 -29.85 0.70
CA LEU A 93 10.14 -29.69 1.54
C LEU A 93 10.14 -30.67 2.72
N ARG A 94 9.00 -30.88 3.36
CA ARG A 94 8.91 -31.81 4.49
C ARG A 94 9.07 -33.27 4.03
N GLN A 95 8.46 -33.64 2.90
CA GLN A 95 8.60 -34.98 2.33
C GLN A 95 10.04 -35.25 1.86
N ALA A 96 10.71 -34.24 1.29
CA ALA A 96 12.12 -34.28 0.88
C ALA A 96 13.11 -34.20 2.03
N LYS A 97 12.65 -34.29 3.28
CA LYS A 97 13.43 -34.24 4.52
C LYS A 97 14.15 -32.91 4.79
N VAL A 98 13.80 -31.84 4.11
CA VAL A 98 14.21 -30.46 4.42
C VAL A 98 13.28 -29.87 5.48
N ALA A 99 13.22 -30.51 6.64
CA ALA A 99 12.21 -30.24 7.67
C ALA A 99 12.27 -28.81 8.18
N THR A 100 13.48 -28.26 8.41
CA THR A 100 13.68 -26.87 8.86
C THR A 100 13.18 -25.88 7.81
N GLY A 101 13.53 -26.07 6.52
CA GLY A 101 13.03 -25.22 5.44
C GLY A 101 11.51 -25.25 5.32
N GLY A 102 10.91 -26.46 5.41
CA GLY A 102 9.48 -26.61 5.42
C GLY A 102 8.78 -25.94 6.61
N LEU A 103 9.40 -25.97 7.81
CA LEU A 103 8.90 -25.27 8.98
C LEU A 103 8.94 -23.74 8.81
N VAL A 104 10.07 -23.21 8.36
CA VAL A 104 10.23 -21.76 8.11
C VAL A 104 9.19 -21.29 7.10
N LEU A 105 9.04 -22.01 5.99
CA LEU A 105 8.03 -21.67 4.99
C LEU A 105 6.61 -21.72 5.56
N LEU A 106 6.28 -22.75 6.36
CA LEU A 106 4.97 -22.87 7.01
C LEU A 106 4.67 -21.66 7.90
N LEU A 107 5.67 -21.16 8.64
CA LEU A 107 5.52 -19.98 9.50
C LEU A 107 5.31 -18.69 8.70
N LEU A 108 5.85 -18.60 7.46
CA LEU A 108 5.70 -17.44 6.58
C LEU A 108 4.37 -17.42 5.81
N VAL A 109 3.76 -18.59 5.58
CA VAL A 109 2.53 -18.73 4.76
C VAL A 109 1.38 -17.81 5.23
N PRO A 110 1.06 -17.70 6.54
CA PRO A 110 0.01 -16.78 6.97
C PRO A 110 0.31 -15.31 6.63
N GLY A 111 1.58 -14.90 6.72
CA GLY A 111 2.01 -13.56 6.33
C GLY A 111 1.83 -13.31 4.82
N PHE A 112 2.16 -14.27 3.99
CA PHE A 112 1.96 -14.22 2.55
C PHE A 112 0.48 -14.05 2.19
N PHE A 113 -0.39 -14.84 2.79
CA PHE A 113 -1.84 -14.76 2.57
C PHE A 113 -2.37 -13.40 3.01
N TYR A 114 -1.98 -12.97 4.20
CA TYR A 114 -2.44 -11.71 4.77
C TYR A 114 -2.04 -10.49 3.90
N VAL A 115 -0.79 -10.41 3.46
CA VAL A 115 -0.31 -9.30 2.61
C VAL A 115 -1.04 -9.28 1.27
N THR A 116 -1.25 -10.44 0.66
CA THR A 116 -2.00 -10.53 -0.61
C THR A 116 -3.46 -10.13 -0.42
N PHE A 117 -4.08 -10.60 0.66
CA PHE A 117 -5.46 -10.24 1.00
C PHE A 117 -5.62 -8.73 1.20
N GLN A 118 -4.72 -8.08 1.95
CA GLN A 118 -4.74 -6.63 2.14
C GLN A 118 -4.56 -5.82 0.85
N ASN A 119 -3.89 -6.38 -0.14
CA ASN A 119 -3.66 -5.75 -1.43
C ASN A 119 -4.69 -6.21 -2.49
N PHE A 120 -5.87 -6.60 -2.09
CA PHE A 120 -6.98 -6.99 -2.98
C PHE A 120 -6.64 -8.13 -3.95
N GLY A 121 -5.75 -9.02 -3.55
CA GLY A 121 -5.29 -10.13 -4.38
C GLY A 121 -4.34 -9.70 -5.51
N ASN A 122 -3.94 -8.44 -5.55
CA ASN A 122 -3.02 -7.92 -6.55
C ASN A 122 -1.56 -8.17 -6.17
N ASP A 123 -0.72 -8.37 -7.17
CA ASP A 123 0.74 -8.41 -7.12
C ASP A 123 1.34 -9.19 -5.93
N PRO A 124 1.18 -10.52 -5.86
CA PRO A 124 1.80 -11.31 -4.82
C PRO A 124 3.34 -11.38 -5.03
N GLN A 125 4.03 -10.25 -4.79
CA GLN A 125 5.48 -10.10 -4.99
C GLN A 125 6.31 -11.08 -4.15
N TRP A 126 5.73 -11.58 -3.05
CA TRP A 126 6.34 -12.62 -2.22
C TRP A 126 6.56 -13.95 -2.96
N LEU A 127 5.88 -14.18 -4.10
CA LEU A 127 6.09 -15.37 -4.93
C LEU A 127 7.51 -15.44 -5.50
N LEU A 128 8.17 -14.32 -5.75
CA LEU A 128 9.59 -14.32 -6.11
C LEU A 128 10.44 -14.87 -4.98
N LEU A 129 10.19 -14.42 -3.75
CA LEU A 129 10.89 -14.91 -2.56
C LEU A 129 10.65 -16.40 -2.36
N LEU A 130 9.40 -16.85 -2.53
CA LEU A 130 9.04 -18.27 -2.47
C LEU A 130 9.84 -19.07 -3.51
N ALA A 131 9.87 -18.63 -4.76
CA ALA A 131 10.59 -19.32 -5.83
C ALA A 131 12.10 -19.44 -5.54
N VAL A 132 12.73 -18.35 -5.13
CA VAL A 132 14.16 -18.32 -4.78
C VAL A 132 14.44 -19.24 -3.57
N LEU A 133 13.60 -19.20 -2.55
CA LEU A 133 13.72 -20.07 -1.38
C LEU A 133 13.60 -21.54 -1.75
N LEU A 134 12.60 -21.91 -2.58
CA LEU A 134 12.43 -23.29 -3.01
C LEU A 134 13.60 -23.77 -3.86
N LEU A 135 14.14 -22.95 -4.76
CA LEU A 135 15.31 -23.30 -5.56
C LEU A 135 16.56 -23.49 -4.69
N ALA A 136 16.78 -22.62 -3.70
CA ALA A 136 17.90 -22.73 -2.78
C ALA A 136 17.79 -23.98 -1.88
N LEU A 137 16.58 -24.31 -1.41
CA LEU A 137 16.35 -25.47 -0.55
C LEU A 137 16.29 -26.78 -1.34
N ARG A 138 15.99 -26.74 -2.63
CA ARG A 138 15.98 -27.89 -3.53
C ARG A 138 17.30 -28.66 -3.52
N GLU A 139 18.41 -27.94 -3.41
CA GLU A 139 19.75 -28.58 -3.37
C GLU A 139 19.98 -29.37 -2.09
N GLN A 140 19.24 -29.09 -1.02
CA GLN A 140 19.29 -29.83 0.24
C GLN A 140 18.29 -30.99 0.29
N ALA A 141 17.39 -31.08 -0.71
CA ALA A 141 16.37 -32.11 -0.77
C ALA A 141 17.02 -33.48 -1.07
N GLU A 142 16.58 -34.51 -0.37
CA GLU A 142 16.95 -35.87 -0.71
C GLU A 142 16.28 -36.29 -2.03
N ASP A 143 16.92 -37.21 -2.78
CA ASP A 143 16.37 -37.83 -3.96
C ASP A 143 15.32 -38.89 -3.55
N VAL A 144 14.13 -38.40 -3.25
CA VAL A 144 13.00 -39.22 -2.76
C VAL A 144 11.81 -39.04 -3.69
N VAL A 145 11.16 -40.15 -3.98
CA VAL A 145 9.88 -40.19 -4.69
C VAL A 145 8.75 -40.28 -3.65
N ASN A 146 7.68 -39.52 -3.81
CA ASN A 146 6.54 -39.59 -2.92
C ASN A 146 5.55 -40.73 -3.32
N GLY A 147 4.47 -40.89 -2.55
CA GLY A 147 3.47 -41.89 -2.79
C GLY A 147 2.67 -41.74 -4.12
N TRP A 148 2.93 -40.68 -4.89
CA TRP A 148 2.37 -40.44 -6.23
C TRP A 148 3.43 -40.57 -7.32
N ASP A 149 4.54 -41.23 -7.03
CA ASP A 149 5.69 -41.39 -7.95
C ASP A 149 6.30 -40.06 -8.45
N TRP A 150 6.18 -39.00 -7.69
CA TRP A 150 6.78 -37.70 -8.01
C TRP A 150 8.18 -37.63 -7.40
N ASP A 151 9.17 -37.32 -8.24
CA ASP A 151 10.48 -36.85 -7.76
C ASP A 151 10.34 -35.50 -7.07
N LEU A 152 10.68 -35.45 -5.78
CA LEU A 152 10.45 -34.29 -4.96
C LEU A 152 11.37 -33.12 -5.31
N ARG A 153 12.58 -33.36 -5.81
CA ARG A 153 13.45 -32.29 -6.34
C ARG A 153 12.83 -31.66 -7.59
N GLY A 154 12.33 -32.48 -8.50
CA GLY A 154 11.60 -31.99 -9.66
C GLY A 154 10.34 -31.24 -9.29
N ALA A 155 9.55 -31.75 -8.35
CA ALA A 155 8.34 -31.12 -7.85
C ALA A 155 8.61 -29.74 -7.24
N LEU A 156 9.66 -29.60 -6.42
CA LEU A 156 10.09 -28.28 -5.88
C LEU A 156 10.48 -27.31 -7.00
N GLY A 157 11.18 -27.80 -8.03
CA GLY A 157 11.51 -27.00 -9.22
C GLY A 157 10.27 -26.52 -9.97
N ILE A 158 9.27 -27.38 -10.13
CA ILE A 158 8.00 -27.03 -10.77
C ILE A 158 7.26 -25.98 -9.95
N VAL A 159 7.14 -26.15 -8.64
CA VAL A 159 6.49 -25.16 -7.76
C VAL A 159 7.21 -23.80 -7.82
N ALA A 160 8.55 -23.79 -7.84
CA ALA A 160 9.32 -22.58 -8.03
C ALA A 160 9.05 -21.92 -9.39
N ALA A 161 9.02 -22.71 -10.47
CA ALA A 161 8.71 -22.20 -11.81
C ALA A 161 7.29 -21.62 -11.91
N VAL A 162 6.30 -22.28 -11.30
CA VAL A 162 4.92 -21.77 -11.22
C VAL A 162 4.88 -20.45 -10.43
N SER A 163 5.58 -20.37 -9.30
CA SER A 163 5.67 -19.15 -8.51
C SER A 163 6.29 -17.99 -9.30
N LEU A 164 7.36 -18.26 -10.07
CA LEU A 164 7.96 -17.28 -10.98
C LEU A 164 7.00 -16.86 -12.09
N ALA A 165 6.31 -17.80 -12.70
CA ALA A 165 5.36 -17.51 -13.78
C ALA A 165 4.20 -16.62 -13.30
N LEU A 166 3.67 -16.87 -12.10
CA LEU A 166 2.58 -16.08 -11.53
C LEU A 166 3.00 -14.64 -11.17
N THR A 167 4.25 -14.41 -10.83
CA THR A 167 4.78 -13.08 -10.50
C THR A 167 5.49 -12.40 -11.68
N ALA A 168 5.77 -13.11 -12.76
CA ALA A 168 6.51 -12.59 -13.91
C ALA A 168 5.95 -11.29 -14.52
N PRO A 169 4.64 -11.12 -14.69
CA PRO A 169 4.10 -9.88 -15.27
C PRO A 169 4.55 -8.62 -14.52
N SER A 170 4.54 -8.64 -13.18
CA SER A 170 4.96 -7.51 -12.34
C SER A 170 6.44 -7.21 -12.51
N PHE A 171 7.29 -8.23 -12.51
CA PHE A 171 8.74 -8.06 -12.67
C PHE A 171 9.12 -7.65 -14.08
N PHE A 172 8.48 -8.20 -15.11
CA PHE A 172 8.69 -7.74 -16.49
C PHE A 172 8.28 -6.28 -16.66
N ASN A 173 7.15 -5.87 -16.09
CA ASN A 173 6.71 -4.48 -16.12
C ASN A 173 7.73 -3.57 -15.41
N LEU A 174 8.22 -3.97 -14.26
CA LEU A 174 9.23 -3.22 -13.52
C LEU A 174 10.57 -3.15 -14.31
N ALA A 175 11.05 -4.27 -14.83
CA ALA A 175 12.29 -4.33 -15.59
C ALA A 175 12.21 -3.53 -16.91
N TYR A 176 11.05 -3.51 -17.55
CA TYR A 176 10.82 -2.76 -18.77
C TYR A 176 10.52 -1.27 -18.52
N SER A 177 10.14 -0.92 -17.30
CA SER A 177 9.75 0.46 -16.94
C SER A 177 10.78 1.53 -17.34
N PRO A 178 12.11 1.38 -17.10
CA PRO A 178 13.07 2.38 -17.53
C PRO A 178 13.06 2.61 -19.04
N PHE A 179 12.99 1.54 -19.84
CA PHE A 179 12.96 1.63 -21.30
C PHE A 179 11.67 2.28 -21.80
N ARG A 180 10.55 1.96 -21.16
CA ARG A 180 9.27 2.59 -21.47
C ARG A 180 9.31 4.10 -21.18
N HIS A 181 9.88 4.49 -20.04
CA HIS A 181 9.98 5.91 -19.66
C HIS A 181 10.96 6.70 -20.55
N MET A 182 12.01 6.08 -21.07
CA MET A 182 12.91 6.72 -22.03
C MET A 182 12.23 7.04 -23.36
N ASN A 183 11.18 6.31 -23.73
CA ASN A 183 10.48 6.44 -25.01
C ASN A 183 9.04 6.95 -24.84
N ILE A 184 8.72 7.51 -23.67
CA ILE A 184 7.36 8.01 -23.41
C ILE A 184 7.13 9.28 -24.25
N ASP A 185 6.01 9.35 -24.94
CA ASP A 185 5.58 10.58 -25.57
C ASP A 185 5.00 11.50 -24.49
N VAL A 186 5.74 12.54 -24.17
CA VAL A 186 5.36 13.50 -23.13
C VAL A 186 4.28 14.49 -23.57
N THR A 187 3.88 14.49 -24.84
CA THR A 187 2.84 15.40 -25.35
C THR A 187 1.48 15.15 -24.71
N ASP A 188 1.22 13.91 -24.29
CA ASP A 188 0.00 13.51 -23.59
C ASP A 188 0.07 13.68 -22.07
N TYR A 189 1.15 14.26 -21.55
CA TYR A 189 1.36 14.45 -20.13
C TYR A 189 1.21 15.92 -19.72
N ALA A 190 0.77 16.13 -18.49
CA ALA A 190 0.67 17.44 -17.87
C ALA A 190 1.35 17.43 -16.49
N PRO A 191 1.87 18.56 -16.03
CA PRO A 191 2.41 18.67 -14.67
C PRO A 191 1.31 18.37 -13.64
N ILE A 192 1.64 17.54 -12.66
CA ILE A 192 0.74 17.24 -11.52
C ILE A 192 0.63 18.47 -10.61
N LEU A 193 1.74 19.20 -10.44
CA LEU A 193 1.82 20.43 -9.66
C LEU A 193 2.15 21.61 -10.61
N PRO A 194 1.15 22.16 -11.32
CA PRO A 194 1.39 23.10 -12.42
C PRO A 194 2.01 24.43 -11.96
N ARG A 195 1.87 24.77 -10.69
CA ARG A 195 2.41 26.03 -10.12
C ARG A 195 3.73 25.85 -9.38
N SER A 196 4.18 24.63 -9.18
CA SER A 196 5.43 24.32 -8.50
C SER A 196 6.59 24.24 -9.50
N GLY A 197 7.46 25.23 -9.52
CA GLY A 197 8.66 25.19 -10.36
C GLY A 197 9.66 24.11 -9.96
N VAL A 198 9.68 23.69 -8.72
CA VAL A 198 10.58 22.67 -8.17
C VAL A 198 10.17 21.26 -8.62
N HIS A 199 8.90 21.04 -8.86
CA HIS A 199 8.32 19.74 -9.20
C HIS A 199 7.71 19.70 -10.61
N ALA A 200 8.22 20.50 -11.51
CA ALA A 200 7.77 20.57 -12.91
C ALA A 200 8.02 19.24 -13.68
N ASP A 201 8.92 18.41 -13.17
CA ASP A 201 9.24 17.08 -13.69
C ASP A 201 8.20 16.01 -13.30
N LEU A 202 7.36 16.27 -12.29
CA LEU A 202 6.27 15.39 -11.91
C LEU A 202 5.11 15.53 -12.87
N GLN A 203 4.97 14.57 -13.78
CA GLN A 203 3.96 14.58 -14.82
C GLN A 203 3.04 13.35 -14.73
N GLY A 204 1.78 13.57 -15.05
CA GLY A 204 0.77 12.51 -15.20
C GLY A 204 0.09 12.62 -16.55
N LEU A 205 -0.63 11.56 -16.95
CA LEU A 205 -1.44 11.61 -18.17
C LEU A 205 -2.41 12.80 -18.09
N ASN A 206 -2.40 13.65 -19.11
CA ASN A 206 -3.21 14.87 -19.18
C ASN A 206 -4.70 14.59 -18.89
N LEU A 207 -5.22 13.48 -19.42
CA LEU A 207 -6.57 13.03 -19.16
C LEU A 207 -6.85 12.77 -17.66
N ARG A 208 -5.86 12.34 -16.90
CA ARG A 208 -6.00 12.07 -15.46
C ARG A 208 -5.71 13.28 -14.59
N VAL A 209 -4.89 14.19 -15.07
CA VAL A 209 -4.51 15.41 -14.32
C VAL A 209 -5.54 16.51 -14.50
N ASN A 210 -5.96 16.79 -15.74
CA ASN A 210 -6.74 17.98 -16.12
C ASN A 210 -8.22 17.71 -16.39
N ARG A 211 -8.66 16.46 -16.39
CA ARG A 211 -10.08 16.13 -16.51
C ARG A 211 -10.65 15.77 -15.15
N VAL A 212 -11.54 16.58 -14.63
CA VAL A 212 -12.29 16.26 -13.43
C VAL A 212 -13.51 15.43 -13.82
N ASP A 213 -13.55 14.19 -13.34
CA ASP A 213 -14.76 13.37 -13.34
C ASP A 213 -15.22 13.24 -11.89
N ALA A 214 -16.34 13.88 -11.58
CA ALA A 214 -16.98 13.80 -10.27
C ALA A 214 -18.34 13.18 -10.40
N ARG A 215 -18.72 12.33 -9.45
CA ARG A 215 -20.07 11.81 -9.30
C ARG A 215 -20.76 12.56 -8.17
N VAL A 216 -21.79 13.28 -8.48
CA VAL A 216 -22.62 14.03 -7.52
C VAL A 216 -23.96 13.34 -7.37
N GLY A 217 -24.23 12.81 -6.18
CA GLY A 217 -25.54 12.27 -5.83
C GLY A 217 -26.36 13.34 -5.13
N LEU A 218 -27.15 14.07 -5.88
CA LEU A 218 -28.25 14.86 -5.34
C LEU A 218 -29.51 14.02 -5.52
N ASP A 219 -30.09 13.52 -4.44
CA ASP A 219 -31.36 12.74 -4.44
C ASP A 219 -31.41 11.64 -5.51
N GLY A 220 -30.29 11.06 -5.85
CA GLY A 220 -30.18 9.89 -6.69
C GLY A 220 -30.08 10.08 -8.19
N VAL A 221 -30.19 11.29 -8.75
CA VAL A 221 -30.11 11.42 -10.21
C VAL A 221 -29.44 12.73 -10.65
N VAL A 222 -28.19 12.66 -11.09
CA VAL A 222 -27.67 13.63 -12.06
C VAL A 222 -27.90 13.03 -13.46
N ALA A 223 -28.62 13.72 -14.32
CA ALA A 223 -28.98 13.24 -15.65
C ALA A 223 -27.69 12.87 -16.43
N GLY A 224 -27.58 11.61 -16.85
CA GLY A 224 -26.45 11.09 -17.64
C GLY A 224 -25.32 10.44 -16.86
N LEU A 225 -25.37 10.43 -15.52
CA LEU A 225 -24.40 9.67 -14.71
C LEU A 225 -25.09 8.42 -14.13
N PRO A 226 -24.36 7.28 -14.02
CA PRO A 226 -24.90 6.12 -13.36
C PRO A 226 -25.25 6.46 -11.90
N PRO A 227 -26.32 5.87 -11.34
CA PRO A 227 -26.69 6.08 -9.94
C PRO A 227 -25.50 5.70 -9.06
N TYR A 228 -25.23 6.51 -8.06
CA TYR A 228 -24.23 6.19 -7.05
C TYR A 228 -24.65 4.89 -6.35
N PRO A 229 -23.78 3.90 -6.21
CA PRO A 229 -24.10 2.71 -5.44
C PRO A 229 -24.53 3.16 -4.04
N GLU A 230 -25.58 2.52 -3.51
CA GLU A 230 -26.14 2.82 -2.20
C GLU A 230 -25.03 3.07 -1.19
N ARG A 231 -24.87 4.32 -0.82
CA ARG A 231 -24.03 4.71 0.32
C ARG A 231 -24.92 4.93 1.53
N ASP A 232 -24.31 4.79 2.68
CA ASP A 232 -24.83 5.25 3.96
C ASP A 232 -25.42 6.66 3.84
N ALA A 233 -26.29 7.02 4.76
CA ALA A 233 -26.97 8.31 4.79
C ALA A 233 -26.03 9.47 4.46
N ALA A 234 -26.52 10.42 3.67
CA ALA A 234 -25.76 11.60 3.28
C ALA A 234 -25.08 12.25 4.51
N PRO A 235 -23.81 12.64 4.45
CA PRO A 235 -23.11 13.20 5.58
C PRO A 235 -23.79 14.50 6.04
N VAL A 236 -23.87 14.71 7.35
CA VAL A 236 -24.42 15.93 7.95
C VAL A 236 -23.29 16.68 8.63
N PHE A 237 -23.07 17.92 8.23
CA PHE A 237 -22.09 18.82 8.85
C PHE A 237 -22.81 20.05 9.41
N MET A 238 -22.64 20.31 10.70
CA MET A 238 -23.30 21.44 11.43
C MET A 238 -24.81 21.52 11.24
N GLY A 239 -25.49 20.37 11.06
CA GLY A 239 -26.93 20.27 10.87
C GLY A 239 -27.38 20.42 9.40
N GLU A 240 -26.51 20.67 8.48
CA GLU A 240 -26.77 20.68 7.04
C GLU A 240 -26.36 19.37 6.38
N THR A 241 -27.23 18.84 5.53
CA THR A 241 -26.93 17.67 4.72
C THR A 241 -26.02 18.07 3.56
N ILE A 242 -24.81 17.49 3.53
CA ILE A 242 -23.85 17.73 2.46
C ILE A 242 -24.16 16.77 1.30
N PRO A 243 -24.14 17.24 0.04
CA PRO A 243 -24.34 16.38 -1.11
C PRO A 243 -23.29 15.24 -1.13
N THR A 244 -23.71 14.04 -1.46
CA THR A 244 -22.79 12.93 -1.69
C THR A 244 -22.09 13.16 -3.03
N CYS A 245 -20.78 13.37 -2.98
CA CYS A 245 -19.94 13.64 -4.14
C CYS A 245 -18.62 12.89 -4.00
N THR A 246 -18.06 12.44 -5.10
CA THR A 246 -16.74 11.81 -5.14
C THR A 246 -16.00 12.24 -6.39
N VAL A 247 -14.72 12.55 -6.27
CA VAL A 247 -13.83 12.83 -7.41
C VAL A 247 -13.17 11.51 -7.85
N GLU A 248 -13.48 11.05 -9.07
CA GLU A 248 -12.91 9.82 -9.61
C GLU A 248 -11.64 10.04 -10.42
N LEU A 249 -11.54 11.17 -11.10
CA LEU A 249 -10.39 11.58 -11.89
C LEU A 249 -10.11 13.06 -11.72
N GLY A 250 -8.87 13.48 -11.95
CA GLY A 250 -8.49 14.89 -11.98
C GLY A 250 -8.32 15.51 -10.59
N LEU A 251 -8.02 14.72 -9.58
CA LEU A 251 -7.74 15.23 -8.24
C LEU A 251 -6.72 16.36 -8.21
N PRO A 252 -5.60 16.35 -8.99
CA PRO A 252 -4.66 17.45 -9.00
C PRO A 252 -5.27 18.79 -9.40
N ILE A 253 -6.01 18.82 -10.51
CA ILE A 253 -6.64 20.07 -10.98
C ILE A 253 -7.78 20.51 -10.07
N PHE A 254 -8.49 19.55 -9.46
CA PHE A 254 -9.52 19.84 -8.46
C PHE A 254 -8.92 20.53 -7.22
N MET A 255 -7.82 19.99 -6.68
CA MET A 255 -7.10 20.62 -5.56
C MET A 255 -6.52 21.99 -5.94
N ASP A 256 -5.94 22.11 -7.14
CA ASP A 256 -5.41 23.40 -7.63
C ASP A 256 -6.52 24.46 -7.74
N ALA A 257 -7.70 24.08 -8.24
CA ALA A 257 -8.84 24.99 -8.33
C ALA A 257 -9.31 25.44 -6.95
N MET A 258 -9.45 24.53 -5.99
CA MET A 258 -9.84 24.88 -4.63
C MET A 258 -8.83 25.81 -3.95
N VAL A 259 -7.53 25.59 -4.14
CA VAL A 259 -6.50 26.46 -3.59
C VAL A 259 -6.54 27.85 -4.25
N ARG A 260 -6.82 27.94 -5.56
CA ARG A 260 -7.02 29.24 -6.24
C ARG A 260 -8.20 30.00 -5.67
N ASP A 261 -9.33 29.32 -5.43
CA ASP A 261 -10.49 29.96 -4.81
C ASP A 261 -10.16 30.49 -3.42
N LEU A 262 -9.37 29.77 -2.63
CA LEU A 262 -8.88 30.24 -1.33
C LEU A 262 -7.93 31.44 -1.46
N GLU A 263 -7.03 31.45 -2.44
CA GLU A 263 -6.14 32.57 -2.76
C GLU A 263 -6.91 33.82 -3.18
N GLU A 264 -7.90 33.67 -4.07
CA GLU A 264 -8.77 34.75 -4.51
C GLU A 264 -9.61 35.34 -3.36
N ALA A 265 -10.00 34.50 -2.40
CA ALA A 265 -10.68 34.92 -1.18
C ALA A 265 -9.73 35.54 -0.13
N GLY A 266 -8.41 35.54 -0.34
CA GLY A 266 -7.41 36.04 0.62
C GLY A 266 -7.21 35.12 1.83
N LEU A 267 -7.53 33.83 1.70
CA LEU A 267 -7.51 32.85 2.79
C LEU A 267 -6.33 31.87 2.72
N ALA A 268 -5.40 32.03 1.77
CA ALA A 268 -4.36 31.01 1.54
C ALA A 268 -2.97 31.44 2.03
N GLU A 269 -2.57 32.70 1.82
CA GLU A 269 -1.18 33.13 2.06
C GLU A 269 -0.77 33.03 3.54
N GLY A 270 0.27 32.22 3.80
CA GLY A 270 0.79 32.01 5.15
C GLY A 270 -0.20 31.30 6.08
N LYS A 271 -1.17 30.58 5.53
CA LYS A 271 -2.20 29.85 6.26
C LYS A 271 -2.07 28.36 6.06
N SER A 272 -2.36 27.63 7.12
CA SER A 272 -2.45 26.16 7.11
C SER A 272 -3.91 25.71 7.22
N LEU A 273 -4.23 24.58 6.63
CA LEU A 273 -5.56 23.99 6.73
C LEU A 273 -5.53 22.51 7.08
N PHE A 274 -6.50 22.10 7.87
CA PHE A 274 -6.85 20.70 8.07
C PHE A 274 -7.98 20.37 7.10
N ALA A 275 -7.74 19.42 6.18
CA ALA A 275 -8.79 18.94 5.27
C ALA A 275 -9.53 17.77 5.90
N ALA A 276 -10.86 17.85 5.99
CA ALA A 276 -11.73 16.73 6.38
C ALA A 276 -11.91 15.77 5.19
N ASP A 277 -10.80 15.19 4.73
CA ASP A 277 -10.72 14.32 3.55
C ASP A 277 -9.57 13.32 3.75
N LEU A 278 -9.50 12.30 2.87
CA LEU A 278 -8.37 11.36 2.86
C LEU A 278 -7.05 12.08 2.58
N PHE A 279 -7.04 13.02 1.63
CA PHE A 279 -5.83 13.76 1.24
C PHE A 279 -5.82 15.18 1.83
N SER A 280 -4.68 15.55 2.41
CA SER A 280 -4.46 16.87 3.04
C SER A 280 -3.44 17.73 2.29
N SER A 281 -3.03 17.33 1.09
CA SER A 281 -1.88 17.90 0.37
C SER A 281 -2.20 19.19 -0.40
N TYR A 282 -3.22 19.96 -0.03
CA TYR A 282 -3.63 21.22 -0.67
C TYR A 282 -2.50 22.28 -0.72
N TRP A 283 -1.64 22.31 0.29
CA TRP A 283 -0.49 23.20 0.37
C TRP A 283 0.52 23.04 -0.78
N LEU A 284 0.52 21.90 -1.46
CA LEU A 284 1.38 21.66 -2.64
C LEU A 284 0.94 22.49 -3.86
N PHE A 285 -0.30 22.96 -3.88
CA PHE A 285 -0.91 23.58 -5.07
C PHE A 285 -0.89 25.10 -5.05
N GLY A 286 -0.38 25.76 -4.00
CA GLY A 286 -0.37 27.22 -3.95
C GLY A 286 0.31 27.83 -2.75
N ALA A 287 -0.27 28.95 -2.25
CA ALA A 287 0.32 29.78 -1.21
C ALA A 287 0.00 29.31 0.22
N LEU A 288 -0.64 28.16 0.38
CA LEU A 288 -0.87 27.55 1.69
C LEU A 288 0.44 27.02 2.29
N GLU A 289 0.57 27.11 3.60
CA GLU A 289 1.66 26.48 4.34
C GLU A 289 1.33 25.04 4.71
N PRO A 290 2.34 24.14 4.77
CA PRO A 290 2.13 22.78 5.25
C PRO A 290 1.66 22.81 6.72
N LEU A 291 0.65 21.97 7.02
CA LEU A 291 0.14 21.86 8.38
C LEU A 291 1.18 21.20 9.30
N GLU A 292 1.60 21.89 10.36
CA GLU A 292 2.48 21.32 11.37
C GLU A 292 1.82 20.09 12.01
N GLN A 293 2.60 19.04 12.23
CA GLN A 293 2.13 17.76 12.75
C GLN A 293 0.99 17.12 11.95
N GLY A 294 0.69 17.64 10.77
CA GLY A 294 -0.25 17.06 9.83
C GLY A 294 0.32 15.81 9.15
N ALA A 295 -0.56 14.99 8.57
CA ALA A 295 -0.19 13.84 7.75
C ALA A 295 -0.60 14.09 6.30
N PRO A 296 0.11 13.53 5.30
CA PRO A 296 -0.23 13.72 3.89
C PRO A 296 -1.56 13.06 3.50
N TRP A 297 -2.03 12.11 4.30
CA TRP A 297 -3.34 11.47 4.21
C TRP A 297 -3.84 11.05 5.58
N TYR A 298 -5.16 11.04 5.78
CA TYR A 298 -5.78 10.69 7.05
C TYR A 298 -6.49 9.35 6.98
N TYR A 299 -6.12 8.43 7.86
CA TYR A 299 -6.81 7.15 8.09
C TYR A 299 -7.55 7.12 9.43
N GLY A 300 -8.04 8.25 9.88
CA GLY A 300 -8.63 8.48 11.18
C GLY A 300 -7.74 9.36 12.06
N GLY A 301 -8.33 9.85 13.14
CA GLY A 301 -7.68 10.84 14.00
C GLY A 301 -7.72 12.25 13.41
N LEU A 302 -7.08 13.17 14.08
CA LEU A 302 -7.05 14.58 13.74
C LEU A 302 -5.61 15.13 13.88
N PRO A 303 -4.61 14.55 13.19
CA PRO A 303 -3.21 14.97 13.32
C PRO A 303 -3.04 16.42 12.84
N GLY A 304 -2.48 17.27 13.71
CA GLY A 304 -2.21 18.66 13.40
C GLY A 304 -3.43 19.61 13.44
N ILE A 305 -4.64 19.13 13.74
CA ILE A 305 -5.84 20.00 13.68
C ILE A 305 -5.75 21.21 14.62
N GLN A 306 -4.98 21.11 15.71
CA GLN A 306 -4.82 22.21 16.65
C GLN A 306 -3.91 23.33 16.11
N ASP A 307 -3.09 23.02 15.12
CA ASP A 307 -2.14 23.92 14.48
C ASP A 307 -2.69 24.47 13.15
N ALA A 308 -3.93 24.08 12.78
CA ALA A 308 -4.59 24.52 11.57
C ALA A 308 -5.27 25.90 11.78
N ASP A 309 -5.05 26.82 10.85
CA ASP A 309 -5.81 28.09 10.79
C ASP A 309 -7.26 27.85 10.37
N TYR A 310 -7.49 26.86 9.48
CA TYR A 310 -8.80 26.55 8.92
C TYR A 310 -9.09 25.06 8.89
N LEU A 311 -10.38 24.72 9.02
CA LEU A 311 -10.92 23.42 8.67
C LEU A 311 -11.57 23.50 7.28
N LEU A 312 -11.02 22.77 6.32
CA LEU A 312 -11.62 22.60 5.00
C LEU A 312 -12.48 21.35 4.98
N VAL A 313 -13.75 21.51 4.66
CA VAL A 313 -14.68 20.40 4.39
C VAL A 313 -14.95 20.40 2.89
N PRO A 314 -14.28 19.53 2.10
CA PRO A 314 -14.50 19.51 0.65
C PRO A 314 -15.91 19.04 0.33
N LEU A 315 -16.51 19.66 -0.68
CA LEU A 315 -17.85 19.27 -1.15
C LEU A 315 -17.84 17.85 -1.72
N CYS A 316 -16.74 17.50 -2.40
CA CYS A 316 -16.53 16.18 -2.99
C CYS A 316 -15.28 15.55 -2.37
N PRO A 317 -15.40 14.85 -1.25
CA PRO A 317 -14.28 14.12 -0.64
C PRO A 317 -13.83 12.95 -1.54
N VAL A 318 -12.60 12.51 -1.36
CA VAL A 318 -11.99 11.38 -2.08
C VAL A 318 -12.16 10.06 -1.31
#